data_dc3b650dd42314e1798fac7cb21c7079
#
_entry.id   dc3b650dd42314e1798fac7cb21c7079
#
_cell.length_a   1.000
_cell.length_b   1.000
_cell.length_c   1.000
_cell.angle_alpha   90.00
_cell.angle_beta   90.00
_cell.angle_gamma   90.00
#
_symmetry.space_group_name_H-M   'P 1'
#
loop_
_entity.id
_entity.type
_entity.pdbx_description
1 polymer ?
#
loop_
_entity_poly.entity_id
_entity_poly.type
_entity_poly.pdbx_seq_one_letter_code
_entity_poly.pdbx_strand_id
1 'polypeptide(L)'
;MGAFVRRAAGWLQRIFELVWHYMGSMAAVCMFAAVLGLGIYHAVVQDAAPRYFCYAGLYNPAGAEPPAGLVPMGAEAEPGIPHVRLEYDAAGRLARVKSVNEQGRVCSLPGSKVAEQRLYYDNQGYLMRRENRDVRGALAEDAQGVAVREFEHDAAGRSTRILYRDAGRNLTVPRFPGYAESRMYYDADGRPLSVEYLDAEGKPIVNAAGEQRVVYEYADDGNLVIRRNMVNGVLADNRNGVAKECYREFPNGTSRQWLNAEGAPAEQPFTGAAALHCDLHPDMGMQRRRYVGADGKPCAVARICTEHLLRCNQHGWPEWECFSGSDGLPVDNARLGYAERVCEYGEDGGLEREFRWDAAGNPAKVAERRYVRLPQGEYALSVYSDGSTSLQPE
;
A
#
# COMPACT_ATOMS: atom_id res chain seq x y z
N MET A 1 -18.09 14.37 16.12
CA MET A 1 -19.38 14.19 15.43
C MET A 1 -20.61 14.26 16.38
N GLY A 2 -20.69 13.50 17.48
CA GLY A 2 -21.89 13.45 18.35
C GLY A 2 -22.30 14.75 19.08
N ALA A 3 -21.39 15.68 19.34
CA ALA A 3 -21.71 16.94 20.03
C ALA A 3 -22.27 18.03 19.07
N PHE A 4 -21.81 18.04 17.83
CA PHE A 4 -22.28 18.96 16.79
C PHE A 4 -23.70 18.62 16.35
N VAL A 5 -23.98 17.32 16.15
CA VAL A 5 -25.33 16.84 15.77
C VAL A 5 -26.35 17.14 16.87
N ARG A 6 -26.01 17.00 18.15
CA ARG A 6 -26.92 17.35 19.26
C ARG A 6 -27.18 18.85 19.39
N ARG A 7 -26.19 19.72 19.11
CA ARG A 7 -26.40 21.17 19.10
C ARG A 7 -27.24 21.61 17.90
N ALA A 8 -27.02 21.02 16.72
CA ALA A 8 -27.85 21.28 15.54
C ALA A 8 -29.30 20.83 15.73
N ALA A 9 -29.54 19.65 16.34
CA ALA A 9 -30.87 19.17 16.64
C ALA A 9 -31.62 20.07 17.64
N GLY A 10 -30.96 20.57 18.69
CA GLY A 10 -31.57 21.49 19.65
C GLY A 10 -31.87 22.87 19.06
N TRP A 11 -31.06 23.33 18.08
CA TRP A 11 -31.33 24.60 17.38
C TRP A 11 -32.48 24.45 16.38
N LEU A 12 -32.53 23.34 15.65
CA LEU A 12 -33.63 23.01 14.73
C LEU A 12 -34.98 22.85 15.44
N GLN A 13 -34.98 22.25 16.65
CA GLN A 13 -36.21 22.13 17.45
C GLN A 13 -36.73 23.50 17.88
N ARG A 14 -35.86 24.42 18.32
CA ARG A 14 -36.27 25.81 18.68
C ARG A 14 -36.78 26.61 17.47
N ILE A 15 -36.15 26.45 16.29
CA ILE A 15 -36.66 27.08 15.06
C ILE A 15 -38.01 26.50 14.68
N PHE A 16 -38.21 25.18 14.78
CA PHE A 16 -39.50 24.53 14.50
C PHE A 16 -40.61 25.04 15.42
N GLU A 17 -40.35 25.14 16.74
CA GLU A 17 -41.30 25.68 17.72
C GLU A 17 -41.64 27.14 17.45
N LEU A 18 -40.66 27.98 17.05
CA LEU A 18 -40.84 29.37 16.70
C LEU A 18 -41.66 29.53 15.41
N VAL A 19 -41.34 28.77 14.37
CA VAL A 19 -42.06 28.77 13.08
C VAL A 19 -43.47 28.23 13.23
N TRP A 20 -43.69 27.18 14.01
CA TRP A 20 -45.01 26.64 14.29
C TRP A 20 -45.90 27.61 15.07
N HIS A 21 -45.32 28.37 16.00
CA HIS A 21 -46.04 29.33 16.83
C HIS A 21 -46.47 30.60 16.04
N TYR A 22 -45.64 31.03 15.07
CA TYR A 22 -45.88 32.29 14.36
C TYR A 22 -46.52 32.16 12.96
N MET A 23 -46.50 30.97 12.35
CA MET A 23 -46.93 30.82 10.95
C MET A 23 -47.82 29.62 10.69
N GLY A 24 -48.87 29.36 11.41
CA GLY A 24 -49.82 28.23 11.25
C GLY A 24 -50.28 27.89 9.83
N SER A 25 -49.41 27.91 8.83
CA SER A 25 -49.74 27.68 7.42
C SER A 25 -48.76 26.66 6.76
N MET A 26 -49.25 25.99 5.71
CA MET A 26 -48.49 25.03 4.87
C MET A 26 -47.20 25.62 4.29
N ALA A 27 -47.08 26.93 4.13
CA ALA A 27 -45.88 27.62 3.67
C ALA A 27 -44.69 27.49 4.64
N ALA A 28 -44.94 27.45 5.96
CA ALA A 28 -43.91 27.26 6.97
C ALA A 28 -43.32 25.85 6.95
N VAL A 29 -44.17 24.84 6.70
CA VAL A 29 -43.72 23.42 6.59
C VAL A 29 -42.87 23.23 5.33
N CYS A 30 -43.25 23.86 4.21
CA CYS A 30 -42.46 23.80 2.98
C CYS A 30 -41.10 24.51 3.11
N MET A 31 -41.04 25.67 3.80
CA MET A 31 -39.79 26.37 4.05
C MET A 31 -38.86 25.59 4.98
N PHE A 32 -39.42 24.97 6.03
CA PHE A 32 -38.64 24.14 6.95
C PHE A 32 -38.10 22.89 6.24
N ALA A 33 -38.89 22.23 5.40
CA ALA A 33 -38.45 21.10 4.58
C ALA A 33 -37.37 21.51 3.57
N ALA A 34 -37.44 22.70 2.96
CA ALA A 34 -36.42 23.22 2.06
C ALA A 34 -35.13 23.56 2.79
N VAL A 35 -35.20 24.17 3.98
CA VAL A 35 -34.01 24.49 4.80
C VAL A 35 -33.33 23.19 5.34
N LEU A 36 -34.16 22.20 5.73
CA LEU A 36 -33.67 20.89 6.16
C LEU A 36 -33.01 20.14 4.98
N GLY A 37 -33.66 20.18 3.82
CA GLY A 37 -33.12 19.58 2.58
C GLY A 37 -31.82 20.25 2.12
N LEU A 38 -31.72 21.57 2.19
CA LEU A 38 -30.48 22.31 1.92
C LEU A 38 -29.38 22.04 2.94
N GLY A 39 -29.72 21.93 4.24
CA GLY A 39 -28.79 21.61 5.30
C GLY A 39 -28.22 20.19 5.17
N ILE A 40 -29.07 19.22 4.85
CA ILE A 40 -28.66 17.85 4.56
C ILE A 40 -27.84 17.79 3.26
N TYR A 41 -28.27 18.48 2.22
CA TYR A 41 -27.55 18.58 0.95
C TYR A 41 -26.14 19.19 1.16
N HIS A 42 -26.01 20.28 1.92
CA HIS A 42 -24.73 20.90 2.23
C HIS A 42 -23.82 19.99 3.06
N ALA A 43 -24.36 19.30 4.08
CA ALA A 43 -23.57 18.37 4.89
C ALA A 43 -23.08 17.16 4.08
N VAL A 44 -23.97 16.61 3.22
CA VAL A 44 -23.62 15.44 2.38
C VAL A 44 -22.67 15.83 1.24
N VAL A 45 -22.83 17.03 0.66
CA VAL A 45 -21.99 17.50 -0.46
C VAL A 45 -20.62 17.98 0.02
N GLN A 46 -20.52 18.59 1.22
CA GLN A 46 -19.22 19.00 1.76
C GLN A 46 -18.35 17.82 2.19
N ASP A 47 -18.93 16.71 2.68
CA ASP A 47 -18.16 15.50 2.99
C ASP A 47 -17.75 14.70 1.73
N ALA A 48 -18.40 14.97 0.58
CA ALA A 48 -18.10 14.35 -0.71
C ALA A 48 -17.25 15.25 -1.63
N ALA A 49 -16.65 16.32 -1.12
CA ALA A 49 -15.82 17.21 -1.93
C ALA A 49 -14.62 16.45 -2.52
N PRO A 50 -14.30 16.63 -3.80
CA PRO A 50 -13.15 15.99 -4.41
C PRO A 50 -11.85 16.43 -3.70
N ARG A 51 -10.93 15.50 -3.50
CA ARG A 51 -9.59 15.79 -2.96
C ARG A 51 -8.59 15.76 -4.10
N TYR A 52 -7.64 16.69 -4.09
CA TYR A 52 -6.64 16.87 -5.14
C TYR A 52 -5.26 16.51 -4.61
N PHE A 53 -4.45 15.88 -5.47
CA PHE A 53 -3.12 15.43 -5.13
C PHE A 53 -2.17 15.65 -6.30
N CYS A 54 -0.96 16.11 -6.03
CA CYS A 54 0.12 16.13 -7.02
C CYS A 54 0.65 14.73 -7.27
N TYR A 55 1.25 14.51 -8.45
CA TYR A 55 2.02 13.31 -8.70
C TYR A 55 3.34 13.40 -7.92
N ALA A 56 3.48 12.62 -6.86
CA ALA A 56 4.74 12.40 -6.19
C ALA A 56 5.19 10.95 -6.44
N GLY A 57 5.92 10.72 -7.51
CA GLY A 57 6.40 9.40 -7.88
C GLY A 57 5.44 8.61 -8.79
N LEU A 58 5.75 7.36 -9.04
CA LEU A 58 4.97 6.47 -9.91
C LEU A 58 3.68 6.06 -9.21
N TYR A 59 2.58 6.71 -9.57
CA TYR A 59 1.25 6.20 -9.26
C TYR A 59 1.12 4.77 -9.80
N ASN A 60 0.97 3.80 -8.91
CA ASN A 60 0.71 2.42 -9.31
C ASN A 60 -0.81 2.16 -9.34
N PRO A 61 -1.45 2.22 -10.52
CA PRO A 61 -2.88 1.95 -10.63
C PRO A 61 -3.23 0.47 -10.40
N ALA A 62 -2.24 -0.40 -10.15
CA ALA A 62 -2.44 -1.85 -10.02
C ALA A 62 -2.79 -2.30 -8.60
N GLY A 63 -2.59 -1.49 -7.56
CA GLY A 63 -2.92 -1.83 -6.17
C GLY A 63 -4.42 -1.82 -5.87
N ALA A 64 -4.87 -2.64 -4.92
CA ALA A 64 -6.23 -2.56 -4.36
C ALA A 64 -6.37 -1.42 -3.34
N GLU A 65 -5.26 -0.84 -2.90
CA GLU A 65 -5.18 0.25 -1.94
C GLU A 65 -5.35 1.63 -2.60
N PRO A 66 -5.71 2.67 -1.82
CA PRO A 66 -5.66 4.04 -2.29
C PRO A 66 -4.31 4.36 -2.93
N PRO A 67 -4.25 5.24 -3.93
CA PRO A 67 -2.99 5.56 -4.60
C PRO A 67 -1.94 6.00 -3.57
N ALA A 68 -0.87 5.23 -3.43
CA ALA A 68 0.28 5.57 -2.61
C ALA A 68 1.18 6.60 -3.33
N GLY A 69 1.88 7.44 -2.58
CA GLY A 69 2.83 8.41 -3.13
C GLY A 69 2.20 9.68 -3.71
N LEU A 70 0.96 10.01 -3.32
CA LEU A 70 0.31 11.25 -3.69
C LEU A 70 0.53 12.31 -2.59
N VAL A 71 0.97 13.50 -2.98
CA VAL A 71 1.10 14.65 -2.08
C VAL A 71 -0.20 15.45 -2.11
N PRO A 72 -0.85 15.71 -0.94
CA PRO A 72 -2.07 16.50 -0.89
C PRO A 72 -1.84 17.91 -1.45
N MET A 73 -2.74 18.36 -2.33
CA MET A 73 -2.86 19.75 -2.76
C MET A 73 -3.86 20.47 -1.85
N GLY A 74 -3.90 21.80 -1.92
CA GLY A 74 -4.93 22.61 -1.23
C GLY A 74 -6.37 22.23 -1.61
N ALA A 75 -7.34 22.89 -0.99
CA ALA A 75 -8.77 22.62 -1.18
C ALA A 75 -9.26 22.79 -2.64
N GLU A 76 -8.52 23.54 -3.43
CA GLU A 76 -8.73 23.72 -4.87
C GLU A 76 -7.48 23.31 -5.64
N ALA A 77 -7.67 22.64 -6.78
CA ALA A 77 -6.56 22.29 -7.66
C ALA A 77 -5.91 23.58 -8.20
N GLU A 78 -4.60 23.71 -7.99
CA GLU A 78 -3.86 24.84 -8.56
C GLU A 78 -3.90 24.78 -10.10
N PRO A 79 -4.29 25.84 -10.78
CA PRO A 79 -4.24 25.89 -12.23
C PRO A 79 -2.82 25.67 -12.76
N GLY A 80 -2.69 24.88 -13.82
CA GLY A 80 -1.41 24.65 -14.49
C GLY A 80 -0.57 23.50 -13.91
N ILE A 81 -1.06 22.77 -12.91
CA ILE A 81 -0.36 21.61 -12.34
C ILE A 81 -1.12 20.31 -12.68
N PRO A 82 -0.46 19.33 -13.36
CA PRO A 82 -1.04 18.00 -13.52
C PRO A 82 -1.27 17.36 -12.14
N HIS A 83 -2.44 16.78 -11.91
CA HIS A 83 -2.80 16.22 -10.61
C HIS A 83 -3.72 15.01 -10.72
N VAL A 84 -3.89 14.31 -9.61
CA VAL A 84 -4.90 13.26 -9.43
C VAL A 84 -6.05 13.83 -8.61
N ARG A 85 -7.28 13.64 -9.09
CA ARG A 85 -8.49 14.00 -8.38
C ARG A 85 -9.16 12.74 -7.82
N LEU A 86 -9.34 12.70 -6.51
CA LEU A 86 -10.03 11.64 -5.79
C LEU A 86 -11.47 12.11 -5.49
N GLU A 87 -12.44 11.31 -5.90
CA GLU A 87 -13.87 11.58 -5.62
C GLU A 87 -14.40 10.46 -4.71
N TYR A 88 -15.10 10.84 -3.66
CA TYR A 88 -15.64 9.93 -2.66
C TYR A 88 -17.16 9.82 -2.82
N ASP A 89 -17.73 8.67 -2.44
CA ASP A 89 -19.17 8.47 -2.39
C ASP A 89 -19.78 9.08 -1.10
N ALA A 90 -21.09 9.01 -0.97
CA ALA A 90 -21.80 9.53 0.19
C ALA A 90 -21.44 8.81 1.52
N ALA A 91 -20.87 7.63 1.45
CA ALA A 91 -20.36 6.89 2.61
C ALA A 91 -18.88 7.22 2.93
N GLY A 92 -18.27 8.17 2.19
CA GLY A 92 -16.86 8.56 2.36
C GLY A 92 -15.85 7.57 1.77
N ARG A 93 -16.29 6.63 0.92
CA ARG A 93 -15.41 5.66 0.26
C ARG A 93 -14.94 6.22 -1.09
N LEU A 94 -13.68 5.93 -1.45
CA LEU A 94 -13.11 6.35 -2.73
C LEU A 94 -13.89 5.75 -3.90
N ALA A 95 -14.63 6.57 -4.64
CA ALA A 95 -15.47 6.13 -5.76
C ALA A 95 -14.78 6.30 -7.11
N ARG A 96 -13.95 7.34 -7.27
CA ARG A 96 -13.27 7.62 -8.55
C ARG A 96 -11.88 8.21 -8.32
N VAL A 97 -10.97 7.84 -9.21
CA VAL A 97 -9.62 8.40 -9.33
C VAL A 97 -9.47 8.92 -10.74
N LYS A 98 -9.21 10.20 -10.94
CA LYS A 98 -9.08 10.83 -12.25
C LYS A 98 -7.71 11.49 -12.39
N SER A 99 -7.06 11.28 -13.52
CA SER A 99 -5.85 12.02 -13.90
C SER A 99 -6.27 13.30 -14.63
N VAL A 100 -5.71 14.44 -14.21
CA VAL A 100 -6.03 15.76 -14.74
C VAL A 100 -4.76 16.45 -15.19
N ASN A 101 -4.77 17.03 -16.39
CA ASN A 101 -3.64 17.75 -16.96
C ASN A 101 -3.56 19.22 -16.49
N GLU A 102 -2.53 19.94 -16.93
CA GLU A 102 -2.31 21.36 -16.63
C GLU A 102 -3.48 22.28 -16.99
N GLN A 103 -4.30 21.89 -17.97
CA GLN A 103 -5.49 22.65 -18.39
C GLN A 103 -6.76 22.26 -17.62
N GLY A 104 -6.67 21.44 -16.54
CA GLY A 104 -7.81 20.99 -15.75
C GLY A 104 -8.68 19.93 -16.45
N ARG A 105 -8.21 19.34 -17.54
CA ARG A 105 -8.96 18.33 -18.31
C ARG A 105 -8.51 16.93 -17.91
N VAL A 106 -9.48 16.01 -17.83
CA VAL A 106 -9.18 14.59 -17.63
C VAL A 106 -8.31 14.08 -18.77
N CYS A 107 -7.22 13.45 -18.46
CA CYS A 107 -6.25 12.94 -19.43
C CYS A 107 -5.81 11.51 -19.04
N SER A 108 -5.25 10.79 -20.00
CA SER A 108 -4.63 9.50 -19.74
C SER A 108 -3.28 9.67 -19.02
N LEU A 109 -2.95 8.74 -18.13
CA LEU A 109 -1.62 8.64 -17.55
C LEU A 109 -0.56 8.40 -18.65
N PRO A 110 0.68 8.92 -18.51
CA PRO A 110 1.75 8.62 -19.43
C PRO A 110 1.92 7.11 -19.64
N GLY A 111 1.96 6.67 -20.90
CA GLY A 111 2.11 5.25 -21.25
C GLY A 111 0.87 4.37 -21.02
N SER A 112 -0.28 4.96 -20.63
CA SER A 112 -1.55 4.25 -20.41
C SER A 112 -2.69 4.87 -21.20
N LYS A 113 -3.73 4.10 -21.54
CA LYS A 113 -4.99 4.61 -22.06
C LYS A 113 -5.96 5.02 -20.94
N VAL A 114 -5.64 4.71 -19.69
CA VAL A 114 -6.51 4.93 -18.55
C VAL A 114 -6.43 6.40 -18.11
N ALA A 115 -7.60 7.02 -18.03
CA ALA A 115 -7.78 8.40 -17.56
C ALA A 115 -8.56 8.47 -16.24
N GLU A 116 -9.41 7.48 -15.99
CA GLU A 116 -10.24 7.38 -14.79
C GLU A 116 -10.28 5.93 -14.31
N GLN A 117 -10.29 5.75 -12.99
CA GLN A 117 -10.67 4.49 -12.33
C GLN A 117 -11.97 4.69 -11.57
N ARG A 118 -12.89 3.75 -11.66
CA ARG A 118 -14.13 3.70 -10.88
C ARG A 118 -14.14 2.50 -9.96
N LEU A 119 -14.49 2.74 -8.71
CA LEU A 119 -14.56 1.73 -7.67
C LEU A 119 -16.02 1.52 -7.25
N TYR A 120 -16.43 0.27 -7.15
CA TYR A 120 -17.80 -0.12 -6.79
C TYR A 120 -17.75 -1.03 -5.57
N TYR A 121 -18.62 -0.76 -4.62
CA TYR A 121 -18.65 -1.44 -3.33
C TYR A 121 -20.01 -2.13 -3.16
N ASP A 122 -20.01 -3.19 -2.36
CA ASP A 122 -21.26 -3.81 -1.92
C ASP A 122 -21.93 -3.04 -0.77
N ASN A 123 -23.04 -3.57 -0.28
CA ASN A 123 -23.80 -2.97 0.81
C ASN A 123 -23.06 -3.01 2.16
N GLN A 124 -22.06 -3.87 2.30
CA GLN A 124 -21.21 -3.98 3.49
C GLN A 124 -19.98 -3.08 3.42
N GLY A 125 -19.70 -2.50 2.24
CA GLY A 125 -18.57 -1.60 2.01
C GLY A 125 -17.33 -2.30 1.44
N TYR A 126 -17.40 -3.56 1.06
CA TYR A 126 -16.29 -4.25 0.41
C TYR A 126 -16.20 -3.91 -1.08
N LEU A 127 -14.98 -3.72 -1.58
CA LEU A 127 -14.74 -3.42 -2.99
C LEU A 127 -15.08 -4.64 -3.85
N MET A 128 -16.12 -4.51 -4.68
CA MET A 128 -16.56 -5.58 -5.59
C MET A 128 -15.94 -5.48 -6.97
N ARG A 129 -15.68 -4.25 -7.44
CA ARG A 129 -15.22 -4.04 -8.81
C ARG A 129 -14.46 -2.74 -8.95
N ARG A 130 -13.37 -2.76 -9.74
CA ARG A 130 -12.64 -1.59 -10.22
C ARG A 130 -12.61 -1.61 -11.73
N GLU A 131 -13.01 -0.49 -12.36
CA GLU A 131 -13.02 -0.30 -13.80
C GLU A 131 -12.01 0.78 -14.20
N ASN A 132 -11.20 0.50 -15.21
CA ASN A 132 -10.35 1.47 -15.89
C ASN A 132 -11.12 2.06 -17.08
N ARG A 133 -11.06 3.37 -17.24
CA ARG A 133 -11.79 4.09 -18.30
C ARG A 133 -10.89 5.09 -19.01
N ASP A 134 -11.12 5.28 -20.31
CA ASP A 134 -10.46 6.30 -21.10
C ASP A 134 -11.06 7.70 -20.86
N VAL A 135 -10.53 8.70 -21.58
CA VAL A 135 -11.01 10.10 -21.53
C VAL A 135 -12.46 10.27 -21.97
N ARG A 136 -13.04 9.31 -22.70
CA ARG A 136 -14.43 9.31 -23.18
C ARG A 136 -15.37 8.55 -22.21
N GLY A 137 -14.80 7.94 -21.17
CA GLY A 137 -15.53 7.14 -20.20
C GLY A 137 -15.81 5.69 -20.66
N ALA A 138 -15.27 5.25 -21.79
CA ALA A 138 -15.32 3.84 -22.21
C ALA A 138 -14.33 2.99 -21.40
N LEU A 139 -14.59 1.67 -21.27
CA LEU A 139 -13.62 0.75 -20.67
C LEU A 139 -12.31 0.79 -21.46
N ALA A 140 -11.20 0.85 -20.74
CA ALA A 140 -9.87 0.92 -21.32
C ALA A 140 -8.90 0.01 -20.57
N GLU A 141 -8.08 -0.71 -21.32
CA GLU A 141 -7.06 -1.58 -20.76
C GLU A 141 -5.86 -0.76 -20.27
N ASP A 142 -5.36 -1.11 -19.08
CA ASP A 142 -4.09 -0.64 -18.57
C ASP A 142 -2.91 -1.31 -19.30
N ALA A 143 -1.68 -1.01 -18.88
CA ALA A 143 -0.46 -1.58 -19.45
C ALA A 143 -0.36 -3.12 -19.30
N GLN A 144 -1.22 -3.72 -18.47
CA GLN A 144 -1.28 -5.17 -18.27
C GLN A 144 -2.37 -5.84 -19.13
N GLY A 145 -3.17 -5.08 -19.89
CA GLY A 145 -4.31 -5.57 -20.66
C GLY A 145 -5.59 -5.75 -19.83
N VAL A 146 -5.71 -5.04 -18.69
CA VAL A 146 -6.84 -5.15 -17.76
C VAL A 146 -7.69 -3.90 -17.82
N ALA A 147 -8.98 -4.06 -18.12
CA ALA A 147 -9.98 -2.99 -18.04
C ALA A 147 -10.83 -3.08 -16.76
N VAL A 148 -11.09 -4.30 -16.26
CA VAL A 148 -11.94 -4.54 -15.09
C VAL A 148 -11.26 -5.54 -14.16
N ARG A 149 -11.30 -5.27 -12.85
CA ARG A 149 -11.01 -6.25 -11.78
C ARG A 149 -12.27 -6.44 -10.96
N GLU A 150 -12.64 -7.69 -10.75
CA GLU A 150 -13.77 -8.05 -9.89
C GLU A 150 -13.24 -8.80 -8.67
N PHE A 151 -13.88 -8.56 -7.52
CA PHE A 151 -13.51 -9.13 -6.24
C PHE A 151 -14.76 -9.79 -5.63
N GLU A 152 -14.65 -11.02 -5.20
CA GLU A 152 -15.66 -11.70 -4.40
C GLU A 152 -15.17 -11.86 -2.98
N HIS A 153 -16.08 -11.70 -2.02
CA HIS A 153 -15.79 -11.79 -0.59
C HIS A 153 -16.70 -12.82 0.06
N ASP A 154 -16.23 -13.44 1.12
CA ASP A 154 -17.08 -14.25 1.98
C ASP A 154 -17.87 -13.37 2.98
N ALA A 155 -18.70 -14.02 3.80
CA ALA A 155 -19.51 -13.32 4.82
C ALA A 155 -18.68 -12.57 5.87
N ALA A 156 -17.40 -12.89 6.04
CA ALA A 156 -16.46 -12.20 6.93
C ALA A 156 -15.69 -11.06 6.22
N GLY A 157 -15.98 -10.80 4.93
CA GLY A 157 -15.32 -9.76 4.14
C GLY A 157 -13.95 -10.14 3.60
N ARG A 158 -13.55 -11.41 3.70
CA ARG A 158 -12.27 -11.88 3.17
C ARG A 158 -12.39 -12.12 1.67
N SER A 159 -11.40 -11.68 0.91
CA SER A 159 -11.38 -11.89 -0.55
C SER A 159 -11.25 -13.39 -0.87
N THR A 160 -12.23 -13.93 -1.54
CA THR A 160 -12.23 -15.35 -1.96
C THR A 160 -11.88 -15.53 -3.43
N ARG A 161 -12.07 -14.47 -4.25
CA ARG A 161 -11.84 -14.55 -5.68
C ARG A 161 -11.48 -13.20 -6.26
N ILE A 162 -10.52 -13.17 -7.19
CA ILE A 162 -10.17 -12.01 -7.99
C ILE A 162 -10.19 -12.42 -9.46
N LEU A 163 -10.87 -11.61 -10.29
CA LEU A 163 -10.97 -11.84 -11.74
C LEU A 163 -10.44 -10.62 -12.50
N TYR A 164 -9.77 -10.88 -13.60
CA TYR A 164 -9.28 -9.86 -14.53
C TYR A 164 -10.03 -9.96 -15.85
N ARG A 165 -10.50 -8.80 -16.36
CA ARG A 165 -11.22 -8.74 -17.64
C ARG A 165 -10.64 -7.66 -18.54
N ASP A 166 -10.71 -7.93 -19.84
CA ASP A 166 -10.40 -6.98 -20.92
C ASP A 166 -11.49 -5.90 -21.07
N ALA A 167 -11.33 -5.01 -22.05
CA ALA A 167 -12.32 -3.97 -22.36
C ALA A 167 -13.63 -4.54 -22.92
N GLY A 168 -13.62 -5.75 -23.50
CA GLY A 168 -14.78 -6.49 -23.94
C GLY A 168 -15.49 -7.25 -22.81
N ARG A 169 -14.97 -7.16 -21.57
CA ARG A 169 -15.44 -7.89 -20.37
C ARG A 169 -15.19 -9.40 -20.40
N ASN A 170 -14.37 -9.91 -21.31
CA ASN A 170 -13.93 -11.28 -21.29
C ASN A 170 -12.86 -11.49 -20.23
N LEU A 171 -12.78 -12.68 -19.62
CA LEU A 171 -11.64 -13.04 -18.78
C LEU A 171 -10.35 -12.92 -19.59
N THR A 172 -9.33 -12.34 -19.01
CA THR A 172 -8.03 -12.14 -19.65
C THR A 172 -6.90 -12.47 -18.69
N VAL A 173 -5.80 -12.98 -19.23
CA VAL A 173 -4.57 -13.23 -18.49
C VAL A 173 -3.68 -12.00 -18.64
N PRO A 174 -3.58 -11.10 -17.64
CA PRO A 174 -2.69 -9.96 -17.72
C PRO A 174 -1.23 -10.41 -17.75
N ARG A 175 -0.38 -9.60 -18.39
CA ARG A 175 1.06 -9.86 -18.43
C ARG A 175 1.67 -10.07 -17.04
N PHE A 176 1.20 -9.30 -16.08
CA PHE A 176 1.45 -9.46 -14.67
C PHE A 176 0.13 -9.20 -13.92
N PRO A 177 -0.34 -10.10 -13.07
CA PRO A 177 0.35 -11.23 -12.41
C PRO A 177 0.37 -12.57 -13.21
N GLY A 178 -0.18 -12.65 -14.42
CA GLY A 178 -0.08 -13.84 -15.26
C GLY A 178 -1.15 -14.91 -15.01
N TYR A 179 -2.33 -14.51 -14.55
CA TYR A 179 -3.52 -15.38 -14.40
C TYR A 179 -4.79 -14.55 -14.60
N ALA A 180 -5.87 -15.18 -15.08
CA ALA A 180 -7.16 -14.52 -15.27
C ALA A 180 -8.02 -14.50 -13.99
N GLU A 181 -7.82 -15.48 -13.13
CA GLU A 181 -8.56 -15.67 -11.89
C GLU A 181 -7.64 -16.21 -10.80
N SER A 182 -7.80 -15.71 -9.57
CA SER A 182 -7.27 -16.35 -8.36
C SER A 182 -8.40 -16.74 -7.42
N ARG A 183 -8.28 -17.91 -6.77
CA ARG A 183 -9.20 -18.38 -5.73
C ARG A 183 -8.46 -18.57 -4.44
N MET A 184 -8.96 -17.96 -3.37
CA MET A 184 -8.42 -18.10 -2.02
C MET A 184 -9.34 -18.94 -1.16
N TYR A 185 -8.75 -19.89 -0.44
CA TYR A 185 -9.43 -20.78 0.49
C TYR A 185 -8.94 -20.52 1.89
N TYR A 186 -9.83 -20.54 2.86
CA TYR A 186 -9.56 -20.23 4.26
C TYR A 186 -9.95 -21.40 5.16
N ASP A 187 -9.29 -21.52 6.32
CA ASP A 187 -9.69 -22.45 7.37
C ASP A 187 -10.84 -21.86 8.24
N ALA A 188 -11.26 -22.63 9.25
CA ALA A 188 -12.33 -22.24 10.14
C ALA A 188 -11.97 -20.99 10.99
N ASP A 189 -10.69 -20.74 11.23
CA ASP A 189 -10.18 -19.56 11.96
C ASP A 189 -9.99 -18.36 11.06
N GLY A 190 -10.22 -18.51 9.74
CA GLY A 190 -10.10 -17.44 8.77
C GLY A 190 -8.69 -17.23 8.22
N ARG A 191 -7.78 -18.16 8.46
CA ARG A 191 -6.41 -18.10 7.94
C ARG A 191 -6.37 -18.67 6.52
N PRO A 192 -5.60 -18.10 5.56
CA PRO A 192 -5.45 -18.64 4.22
C PRO A 192 -4.93 -20.09 4.23
N LEU A 193 -5.65 -21.01 3.61
CA LEU A 193 -5.19 -22.39 3.39
C LEU A 193 -4.47 -22.57 2.07
N SER A 194 -5.02 -21.99 1.01
CA SER A 194 -4.37 -22.02 -0.30
C SER A 194 -4.88 -20.92 -1.21
N VAL A 195 -4.07 -20.61 -2.22
CA VAL A 195 -4.44 -19.78 -3.36
C VAL A 195 -4.18 -20.57 -4.63
N GLU A 196 -5.15 -20.58 -5.56
CA GLU A 196 -5.03 -21.20 -6.88
C GLU A 196 -5.11 -20.13 -7.96
N TYR A 197 -4.36 -20.31 -9.05
CA TYR A 197 -4.33 -19.42 -10.19
C TYR A 197 -4.86 -20.13 -11.43
N LEU A 198 -5.80 -19.48 -12.14
CA LEU A 198 -6.52 -20.05 -13.27
C LEU A 198 -6.38 -19.16 -14.51
N ASP A 199 -6.40 -19.78 -15.69
CA ASP A 199 -6.49 -19.09 -16.98
C ASP A 199 -7.93 -18.58 -17.26
N ALA A 200 -8.14 -18.03 -18.46
CA ALA A 200 -9.44 -17.52 -18.87
C ALA A 200 -10.49 -18.62 -19.08
N GLU A 201 -10.08 -19.87 -19.31
CA GLU A 201 -10.92 -21.06 -19.45
C GLU A 201 -11.18 -21.74 -18.09
N GLY A 202 -10.66 -21.22 -16.99
CA GLY A 202 -10.80 -21.76 -15.64
C GLY A 202 -9.89 -22.96 -15.36
N LYS A 203 -8.86 -23.20 -16.17
CA LYS A 203 -7.86 -24.24 -15.94
C LYS A 203 -6.69 -23.71 -15.11
N PRO A 204 -6.09 -24.57 -14.26
CA PRO A 204 -4.90 -24.17 -13.51
C PRO A 204 -3.76 -23.69 -14.42
N ILE A 205 -3.20 -22.50 -14.12
CA ILE A 205 -2.08 -21.89 -14.85
C ILE A 205 -0.93 -21.55 -13.90
N VAL A 206 0.30 -21.66 -14.40
CA VAL A 206 1.47 -21.13 -13.68
C VAL A 206 1.53 -19.63 -13.92
N ASN A 207 1.46 -18.86 -12.85
CA ASN A 207 1.46 -17.38 -12.88
C ASN A 207 2.83 -16.80 -13.22
N ALA A 208 2.93 -15.47 -13.30
CA ALA A 208 4.17 -14.76 -13.61
C ALA A 208 5.28 -14.98 -12.56
N ALA A 209 4.95 -15.38 -11.34
CA ALA A 209 5.91 -15.72 -10.31
C ALA A 209 6.39 -17.18 -10.36
N GLY A 210 5.83 -18.02 -11.25
CA GLY A 210 6.13 -19.45 -11.35
C GLY A 210 5.30 -20.30 -10.38
N GLU A 211 4.11 -19.83 -9.99
CA GLU A 211 3.24 -20.48 -9.01
C GLU A 211 1.92 -20.88 -9.68
N GLN A 212 1.43 -22.10 -9.42
CA GLN A 212 0.11 -22.54 -9.86
C GLN A 212 -0.87 -22.62 -8.69
N ARG A 213 -0.39 -23.15 -7.57
CA ARG A 213 -1.10 -23.19 -6.29
C ARG A 213 -0.12 -22.94 -5.16
N VAL A 214 -0.48 -22.07 -4.23
CA VAL A 214 0.26 -21.84 -3.00
C VAL A 214 -0.52 -22.44 -1.84
N VAL A 215 0.15 -23.21 -0.98
CA VAL A 215 -0.44 -23.87 0.19
C VAL A 215 0.26 -23.34 1.45
N TYR A 216 -0.53 -23.06 2.49
CA TYR A 216 -0.07 -22.55 3.78
C TYR A 216 -0.33 -23.57 4.88
N GLU A 217 0.61 -23.72 5.81
CA GLU A 217 0.50 -24.55 7.01
C GLU A 217 0.79 -23.70 8.23
N TYR A 218 0.03 -23.95 9.28
CA TYR A 218 0.10 -23.20 10.52
C TYR A 218 0.43 -24.13 11.69
N ALA A 219 1.15 -23.62 12.69
CA ALA A 219 1.33 -24.30 13.98
C ALA A 219 0.04 -24.22 14.81
N ASP A 220 0.00 -24.98 15.90
CA ASP A 220 -1.16 -25.02 16.81
C ASP A 220 -1.48 -23.66 17.45
N ASP A 221 -0.47 -22.79 17.61
CA ASP A 221 -0.61 -21.40 18.08
C ASP A 221 -1.13 -20.42 17.01
N GLY A 222 -1.35 -20.89 15.78
CA GLY A 222 -1.85 -20.11 14.67
C GLY A 222 -0.79 -19.42 13.80
N ASN A 223 0.49 -19.53 14.16
CA ASN A 223 1.57 -18.93 13.39
C ASN A 223 1.83 -19.69 12.09
N LEU A 224 2.09 -18.94 10.99
CA LEU A 224 2.48 -19.54 9.71
C LEU A 224 3.84 -20.22 9.85
N VAL A 225 3.90 -21.51 9.55
CA VAL A 225 5.14 -22.28 9.60
C VAL A 225 5.68 -22.66 8.23
N ILE A 226 4.82 -22.87 7.25
CA ILE A 226 5.23 -23.28 5.91
C ILE A 226 4.35 -22.63 4.84
N ARG A 227 5.00 -22.15 3.76
CA ARG A 227 4.39 -21.80 2.49
C ARG A 227 5.00 -22.67 1.40
N ARG A 228 4.18 -23.35 0.60
CA ARG A 228 4.62 -24.23 -0.51
C ARG A 228 4.09 -23.75 -1.83
N ASN A 229 4.91 -23.83 -2.87
CA ASN A 229 4.50 -23.69 -4.25
C ASN A 229 4.24 -25.09 -4.86
N MET A 230 3.07 -25.30 -5.42
CA MET A 230 2.64 -26.55 -6.02
C MET A 230 2.32 -26.32 -7.50
N VAL A 231 2.86 -27.17 -8.38
CA VAL A 231 2.55 -27.20 -9.81
C VAL A 231 2.13 -28.61 -10.16
N ASN A 232 0.93 -28.79 -10.75
CA ASN A 232 0.33 -30.10 -11.04
C ASN A 232 0.28 -31.05 -9.83
N GLY A 233 0.06 -30.48 -8.64
CA GLY A 233 -0.04 -31.24 -7.39
C GLY A 233 1.28 -31.66 -6.77
N VAL A 234 2.43 -31.31 -7.35
CA VAL A 234 3.76 -31.60 -6.81
C VAL A 234 4.47 -30.30 -6.37
N LEU A 235 5.36 -30.43 -5.38
CA LEU A 235 6.22 -29.33 -4.96
C LEU A 235 7.11 -28.89 -6.12
N ALA A 236 7.17 -27.60 -6.42
CA ALA A 236 7.90 -27.08 -7.56
C ALA A 236 8.52 -25.71 -7.26
N ASP A 237 9.67 -25.46 -7.86
CA ASP A 237 10.32 -24.16 -7.77
C ASP A 237 9.51 -23.08 -8.48
N ASN A 238 9.37 -21.94 -7.83
CA ASN A 238 8.89 -20.74 -8.47
C ASN A 238 10.00 -20.07 -9.31
N ARG A 239 9.72 -18.91 -9.90
CA ARG A 239 10.70 -18.19 -10.72
C ARG A 239 12.00 -17.82 -9.98
N ASN A 240 11.95 -17.77 -8.65
CA ASN A 240 13.10 -17.48 -7.81
C ASN A 240 13.86 -18.74 -7.35
N GLY A 241 13.52 -19.92 -7.85
CA GLY A 241 14.11 -21.19 -7.43
C GLY A 241 13.64 -21.65 -6.06
N VAL A 242 12.51 -21.14 -5.56
CA VAL A 242 11.96 -21.47 -4.25
C VAL A 242 10.66 -22.24 -4.40
N ALA A 243 10.63 -23.44 -3.83
CA ALA A 243 9.43 -24.25 -3.73
C ALA A 243 8.78 -24.15 -2.34
N LYS A 244 9.58 -23.91 -1.31
CA LYS A 244 9.12 -23.91 0.08
C LYS A 244 9.78 -22.80 0.88
N GLU A 245 8.97 -22.11 1.68
CA GLU A 245 9.41 -21.18 2.71
C GLU A 245 9.06 -21.73 4.08
N CYS A 246 10.04 -21.81 4.98
CA CYS A 246 9.86 -22.25 6.34
C CYS A 246 10.02 -21.06 7.27
N TYR A 247 9.05 -20.87 8.17
CA TYR A 247 9.06 -19.84 9.19
C TYR A 247 9.21 -20.50 10.56
N ARG A 248 10.03 -19.91 11.42
CA ARG A 248 10.18 -20.36 12.81
C ARG A 248 10.24 -19.15 13.71
N GLU A 249 9.54 -19.24 14.84
CA GLU A 249 9.62 -18.27 15.91
C GLU A 249 10.47 -18.83 17.04
N PHE A 250 11.18 -17.94 17.71
CA PHE A 250 11.99 -18.19 18.90
C PHE A 250 11.62 -17.15 19.94
N PRO A 251 11.90 -17.35 21.23
CA PRO A 251 11.58 -16.39 22.29
C PRO A 251 12.10 -14.96 21.99
N ASN A 252 13.24 -14.87 21.27
CA ASN A 252 13.90 -13.59 20.97
C ASN A 252 14.08 -13.38 19.45
N GLY A 253 13.17 -13.89 18.61
CA GLY A 253 13.30 -13.63 17.19
C GLY A 253 12.57 -14.60 16.28
N THR A 254 12.81 -14.43 14.99
CA THR A 254 12.21 -15.24 13.94
C THR A 254 13.27 -15.69 12.93
N SER A 255 13.00 -16.78 12.22
CA SER A 255 13.78 -17.13 11.03
C SER A 255 12.88 -17.48 9.86
N ARG A 256 13.36 -17.17 8.66
CA ARG A 256 12.76 -17.55 7.40
C ARG A 256 13.81 -18.23 6.54
N GLN A 257 13.50 -19.41 6.06
CA GLN A 257 14.38 -20.20 5.18
C GLN A 257 13.66 -20.50 3.88
N TRP A 258 14.39 -20.40 2.78
CA TRP A 258 13.93 -20.72 1.45
C TRP A 258 14.58 -22.02 0.99
N LEU A 259 13.75 -22.93 0.48
CA LEU A 259 14.18 -24.25 -0.01
C LEU A 259 13.65 -24.44 -1.44
N ASN A 260 14.44 -25.12 -2.26
CA ASN A 260 13.99 -25.60 -3.59
C ASN A 260 13.12 -26.85 -3.47
N ALA A 261 12.69 -27.40 -4.60
CA ALA A 261 11.81 -28.59 -4.66
C ALA A 261 12.47 -29.85 -4.08
N GLU A 262 13.80 -29.96 -4.15
CA GLU A 262 14.59 -31.06 -3.58
C GLU A 262 14.84 -30.88 -2.07
N GLY A 263 14.42 -29.75 -1.50
CA GLY A 263 14.61 -29.44 -0.09
C GLY A 263 15.98 -28.85 0.24
N ALA A 264 16.80 -28.53 -0.75
CA ALA A 264 18.06 -27.82 -0.55
C ALA A 264 17.83 -26.31 -0.35
N PRO A 265 18.71 -25.59 0.38
CA PRO A 265 18.63 -24.14 0.52
C PRO A 265 18.65 -23.45 -0.85
N ALA A 266 17.70 -22.51 -1.05
CA ALA A 266 17.51 -21.77 -2.29
C ALA A 266 17.81 -20.28 -2.08
N GLU A 267 18.79 -19.75 -2.80
CA GLU A 267 19.15 -18.34 -2.72
C GLU A 267 18.15 -17.45 -3.45
N GLN A 268 17.67 -16.39 -2.76
CA GLN A 268 16.79 -15.41 -3.36
C GLN A 268 17.56 -14.54 -4.37
N PRO A 269 17.08 -14.35 -5.62
CA PRO A 269 17.83 -13.64 -6.67
C PRO A 269 18.23 -12.21 -6.30
N PHE A 270 17.41 -11.52 -5.52
CA PHE A 270 17.66 -10.13 -5.13
C PHE A 270 18.59 -9.97 -3.93
N THR A 271 18.63 -10.97 -3.06
CA THR A 271 19.40 -10.91 -1.82
C THR A 271 20.61 -11.84 -1.82
N GLY A 272 20.60 -12.91 -2.59
CA GLY A 272 21.59 -14.00 -2.53
C GLY A 272 21.47 -14.84 -1.25
N ALA A 273 20.48 -14.56 -0.40
CA ALA A 273 20.28 -15.28 0.85
C ALA A 273 19.35 -16.48 0.68
N ALA A 274 19.69 -17.58 1.32
CA ALA A 274 18.83 -18.75 1.47
C ALA A 274 18.10 -18.78 2.81
N ALA A 275 18.55 -17.96 3.78
CA ALA A 275 17.85 -17.75 5.03
C ALA A 275 18.01 -16.31 5.57
N LEU A 276 17.03 -15.88 6.34
CA LEU A 276 17.02 -14.64 7.11
C LEU A 276 16.76 -14.99 8.58
N HIS A 277 17.64 -14.57 9.47
CA HIS A 277 17.42 -14.60 10.92
C HIS A 277 17.20 -13.19 11.42
N CYS A 278 16.17 -13.02 12.22
CA CYS A 278 15.82 -11.75 12.84
C CYS A 278 15.82 -11.93 14.36
N ASP A 279 16.85 -11.44 15.02
CA ASP A 279 16.96 -11.46 16.48
C ASP A 279 16.37 -10.16 17.04
N LEU A 280 15.53 -10.26 18.06
CA LEU A 280 14.92 -9.14 18.77
C LEU A 280 15.58 -9.01 20.14
N HIS A 281 15.99 -7.81 20.47
CA HIS A 281 16.51 -7.43 21.79
C HIS A 281 15.59 -6.39 22.40
N PRO A 282 14.45 -6.82 23.00
CA PRO A 282 13.40 -5.90 23.44
C PRO A 282 13.89 -4.89 24.48
N ASP A 283 14.81 -5.29 25.38
CA ASP A 283 15.38 -4.41 26.41
C ASP A 283 16.18 -3.22 25.81
N MET A 284 16.65 -3.37 24.56
CA MET A 284 17.41 -2.34 23.84
C MET A 284 16.61 -1.71 22.70
N GLY A 285 15.38 -2.15 22.46
CA GLY A 285 14.59 -1.76 21.29
C GLY A 285 15.27 -2.12 19.97
N MET A 286 16.11 -3.16 19.97
CA MET A 286 16.98 -3.46 18.83
C MET A 286 16.54 -4.72 18.09
N GLN A 287 16.58 -4.65 16.76
CA GLN A 287 16.40 -5.76 15.84
C GLN A 287 17.68 -5.97 15.04
N ARG A 288 18.15 -7.22 14.99
CA ARG A 288 19.29 -7.63 14.18
C ARG A 288 18.83 -8.60 13.11
N ARG A 289 18.99 -8.25 11.85
CA ARG A 289 18.71 -9.12 10.70
C ARG A 289 20.01 -9.66 10.14
N ARG A 290 20.15 -10.99 10.07
CA ARG A 290 21.33 -11.68 9.52
C ARG A 290 20.91 -12.49 8.29
N TYR A 291 21.67 -12.34 7.23
CA TYR A 291 21.42 -13.01 5.96
C TYR A 291 22.43 -14.17 5.82
N VAL A 292 21.91 -15.34 5.44
CA VAL A 292 22.69 -16.58 5.37
C VAL A 292 22.53 -17.18 3.97
N GLY A 293 23.65 -17.53 3.34
CA GLY A 293 23.69 -18.18 2.03
C GLY A 293 23.31 -19.66 2.08
N ALA A 294 23.27 -20.30 0.93
CA ALA A 294 22.97 -21.73 0.81
C ALA A 294 24.04 -22.64 1.50
N ASP A 295 25.24 -22.14 1.65
CA ASP A 295 26.36 -22.83 2.35
C ASP A 295 26.30 -22.68 3.89
N GLY A 296 25.27 -22.00 4.41
CA GLY A 296 25.08 -21.74 5.83
C GLY A 296 25.96 -20.64 6.41
N LYS A 297 26.74 -19.94 5.58
CA LYS A 297 27.58 -18.83 6.02
C LYS A 297 26.87 -17.48 5.84
N PRO A 298 27.31 -16.44 6.57
CA PRO A 298 26.83 -15.09 6.30
C PRO A 298 27.01 -14.70 4.83
N CYS A 299 25.97 -14.20 4.19
CA CYS A 299 26.04 -13.75 2.81
C CYS A 299 25.70 -12.26 2.69
N ALA A 300 26.38 -11.56 1.80
CA ALA A 300 26.13 -10.16 1.55
C ALA A 300 24.90 -10.01 0.64
N VAL A 301 23.81 -9.46 1.19
CA VAL A 301 22.60 -9.15 0.44
C VAL A 301 22.89 -8.09 -0.61
N ALA A 302 22.59 -8.41 -1.87
CA ALA A 302 22.88 -7.57 -3.03
C ALA A 302 24.36 -7.08 -3.08
N ARG A 303 25.30 -7.84 -2.49
CA ARG A 303 26.70 -7.48 -2.28
C ARG A 303 26.91 -6.25 -1.38
N ILE A 304 25.96 -5.97 -0.48
CA ILE A 304 25.97 -4.77 0.35
C ILE A 304 26.31 -5.10 1.80
N CYS A 305 25.46 -5.88 2.47
CA CYS A 305 25.65 -6.18 3.89
C CYS A 305 25.29 -7.63 4.22
N THR A 306 25.91 -8.18 5.24
CA THR A 306 25.53 -9.50 5.81
C THR A 306 24.58 -9.33 6.98
N GLU A 307 24.60 -8.16 7.63
CA GLU A 307 23.75 -7.83 8.75
C GLU A 307 23.15 -6.43 8.60
N HIS A 308 21.92 -6.30 9.09
CA HIS A 308 21.21 -5.05 9.20
C HIS A 308 20.73 -4.90 10.64
N LEU A 309 21.24 -3.90 11.32
CA LEU A 309 20.90 -3.53 12.68
C LEU A 309 19.92 -2.37 12.67
N LEU A 310 18.84 -2.49 13.43
CA LEU A 310 17.81 -1.46 13.55
C LEU A 310 17.48 -1.28 15.03
N ARG A 311 17.55 -0.05 15.54
CA ARG A 311 17.05 0.32 16.85
C ARG A 311 15.84 1.22 16.71
N CYS A 312 14.77 0.88 17.43
CA CYS A 312 13.57 1.68 17.49
C CYS A 312 13.44 2.36 18.87
N ASN A 313 12.81 3.54 18.88
CA ASN A 313 12.44 4.19 20.13
C ASN A 313 11.25 3.50 20.81
N GLN A 314 10.80 4.01 21.95
CA GLN A 314 9.66 3.48 22.71
C GLN A 314 8.32 3.46 21.95
N HIS A 315 8.21 4.19 20.85
CA HIS A 315 7.03 4.21 19.96
C HIS A 315 7.14 3.23 18.79
N GLY A 316 8.26 2.47 18.70
CA GLY A 316 8.53 1.54 17.60
C GLY A 316 9.07 2.21 16.33
N TRP A 317 9.43 3.50 16.37
CA TRP A 317 9.98 4.20 15.20
C TRP A 317 11.49 4.00 15.10
N PRO A 318 12.04 3.77 13.88
CA PRO A 318 13.47 3.59 13.67
C PRO A 318 14.26 4.84 14.10
N GLU A 319 15.08 4.72 15.13
CA GLU A 319 15.90 5.81 15.64
C GLU A 319 17.36 5.69 15.17
N TRP A 320 17.80 4.46 14.90
CA TRP A 320 19.13 4.17 14.40
C TRP A 320 19.13 2.94 13.52
N GLU A 321 19.92 2.98 12.45
CA GLU A 321 20.08 1.90 11.48
C GLU A 321 21.55 1.79 11.07
N CYS A 322 22.07 0.56 10.95
CA CYS A 322 23.41 0.29 10.47
C CYS A 322 23.45 -0.97 9.63
N PHE A 323 24.22 -0.92 8.55
CA PHE A 323 24.55 -2.05 7.70
C PHE A 323 25.97 -2.49 7.97
N SER A 324 26.19 -3.80 8.24
CA SER A 324 27.52 -4.32 8.52
C SER A 324 27.88 -5.52 7.66
N GLY A 325 29.19 -5.69 7.45
CA GLY A 325 29.79 -6.83 6.76
C GLY A 325 29.90 -8.07 7.66
N SER A 326 30.46 -9.14 7.13
CA SER A 326 30.69 -10.39 7.84
C SER A 326 31.71 -10.27 8.99
N ASP A 327 32.52 -9.23 8.97
CA ASP A 327 33.48 -8.84 10.01
C ASP A 327 32.86 -7.95 11.10
N GLY A 328 31.58 -7.60 10.96
CA GLY A 328 30.86 -6.71 11.89
C GLY A 328 31.14 -5.22 11.70
N LEU A 329 31.97 -4.84 10.72
CA LEU A 329 32.26 -3.45 10.42
C LEU A 329 31.17 -2.84 9.53
N PRO A 330 30.88 -1.51 9.67
CA PRO A 330 29.94 -0.83 8.80
C PRO A 330 30.29 -0.98 7.31
N VAL A 331 29.30 -1.14 6.46
CA VAL A 331 29.44 -1.20 4.99
C VAL A 331 28.42 -0.32 4.32
N ASP A 332 28.83 0.36 3.25
CA ASP A 332 27.95 1.24 2.50
C ASP A 332 26.85 0.45 1.79
N ASN A 333 25.62 0.81 2.03
CA ASN A 333 24.48 0.37 1.23
C ASN A 333 24.46 1.17 -0.08
N ALA A 334 24.93 0.57 -1.16
CA ALA A 334 25.05 1.24 -2.46
C ALA A 334 23.71 1.79 -3.01
N ARG A 335 22.57 1.20 -2.61
CA ARG A 335 21.25 1.65 -3.01
C ARG A 335 20.79 2.86 -2.19
N LEU A 336 21.09 2.90 -0.91
CA LEU A 336 20.66 3.95 0.02
C LEU A 336 21.69 5.07 0.13
N GLY A 337 22.98 4.78 -0.18
CA GLY A 337 24.07 5.74 -0.18
C GLY A 337 24.64 6.07 1.20
N TYR A 338 24.48 5.17 2.18
CA TYR A 338 25.04 5.30 3.52
C TYR A 338 25.26 3.92 4.18
N ALA A 339 26.10 3.87 5.19
CA ALA A 339 26.30 2.71 6.05
C ALA A 339 25.52 2.80 7.36
N GLU A 340 25.35 4.01 7.86
CA GLU A 340 24.68 4.28 9.14
C GLU A 340 23.73 5.48 9.01
N ARG A 341 22.61 5.42 9.74
CA ARG A 341 21.61 6.48 9.79
C ARG A 341 21.06 6.64 11.20
N VAL A 342 20.88 7.91 11.62
CA VAL A 342 20.14 8.30 12.82
C VAL A 342 18.95 9.15 12.42
N CYS A 343 17.80 8.89 13.04
CA CYS A 343 16.54 9.57 12.78
C CYS A 343 16.08 10.33 14.03
N GLU A 344 15.60 11.55 13.84
CA GLU A 344 14.97 12.38 14.86
C GLU A 344 13.51 12.62 14.51
N TYR A 345 12.62 12.47 15.50
CA TYR A 345 11.18 12.59 15.34
C TYR A 345 10.63 13.74 16.16
N GLY A 346 9.65 14.45 15.62
CA GLY A 346 8.91 15.48 16.32
C GLY A 346 7.94 14.91 17.36
N GLU A 347 7.33 15.80 18.13
CA GLU A 347 6.34 15.45 19.14
C GLU A 347 5.09 14.78 18.56
N ASP A 348 4.77 15.09 17.29
CA ASP A 348 3.65 14.48 16.53
C ASP A 348 3.99 13.12 15.95
N GLY A 349 5.23 12.64 16.11
CA GLY A 349 5.73 11.38 15.56
C GLY A 349 6.19 11.45 14.11
N GLY A 350 6.12 12.62 13.48
CA GLY A 350 6.68 12.85 12.15
C GLY A 350 8.20 12.82 12.17
N LEU A 351 8.81 12.20 11.15
CA LEU A 351 10.26 12.24 10.96
C LEU A 351 10.66 13.70 10.61
N GLU A 352 11.50 14.31 11.46
CA GLU A 352 11.96 15.70 11.25
C GLU A 352 13.32 15.76 10.57
N ARG A 353 14.23 14.87 10.98
CA ARG A 353 15.60 14.87 10.47
C ARG A 353 16.17 13.48 10.43
N GLU A 354 17.05 13.22 9.45
CA GLU A 354 17.93 12.05 9.45
C GLU A 354 19.36 12.46 9.08
N PHE A 355 20.31 11.87 9.78
CA PHE A 355 21.73 12.01 9.54
C PHE A 355 22.29 10.71 9.00
N ARG A 356 23.23 10.79 8.06
CA ARG A 356 23.78 9.65 7.34
C ARG A 356 25.29 9.70 7.27
N TRP A 357 25.91 8.54 7.49
CA TRP A 357 27.36 8.35 7.40
C TRP A 357 27.71 7.21 6.46
N ASP A 358 28.89 7.35 5.83
CA ASP A 358 29.50 6.26 5.07
C ASP A 358 30.16 5.20 6.02
N ALA A 359 30.68 4.12 5.45
CA ALA A 359 31.33 3.05 6.20
C ALA A 359 32.62 3.49 6.93
N ALA A 360 33.22 4.62 6.55
CA ALA A 360 34.39 5.18 7.21
C ALA A 360 34.01 6.16 8.35
N GLY A 361 32.69 6.39 8.56
CA GLY A 361 32.19 7.35 9.56
C GLY A 361 32.20 8.80 9.09
N ASN A 362 32.46 9.05 7.80
CA ASN A 362 32.32 10.40 7.25
C ASN A 362 30.86 10.68 6.87
N PRO A 363 30.46 11.97 6.82
CA PRO A 363 29.15 12.30 6.28
C PRO A 363 28.93 11.69 4.89
N ALA A 364 27.83 10.96 4.71
CA ALA A 364 27.47 10.35 3.42
C ALA A 364 27.22 11.43 2.36
N LYS A 365 27.15 11.07 1.08
CA LYS A 365 26.91 12.02 -0.01
C LYS A 365 25.68 12.90 0.28
N VAL A 366 24.57 12.31 0.73
CA VAL A 366 23.46 13.05 1.36
C VAL A 366 23.65 12.90 2.86
N ALA A 367 24.30 13.86 3.50
CA ALA A 367 24.71 13.79 4.90
C ALA A 367 23.54 13.99 5.86
N GLU A 368 22.59 14.84 5.50
CA GLU A 368 21.41 15.15 6.31
C GLU A 368 20.18 15.30 5.42
N ARG A 369 19.03 14.85 5.91
CA ARG A 369 17.73 15.22 5.38
C ARG A 369 16.89 15.85 6.48
N ARG A 370 16.22 16.94 6.14
CA ARG A 370 15.23 17.61 7.00
C ARG A 370 13.87 17.50 6.33
N TYR A 371 12.90 17.06 7.06
CA TYR A 371 11.53 16.92 6.57
C TYR A 371 10.75 18.14 7.01
N VAL A 372 10.23 18.87 6.03
CA VAL A 372 9.53 20.15 6.25
C VAL A 372 8.11 20.02 5.74
N ARG A 373 7.16 20.22 6.62
CA ARG A 373 5.74 20.30 6.25
C ARG A 373 5.39 21.72 5.86
N LEU A 374 5.17 21.96 4.57
CA LEU A 374 4.71 23.24 4.04
C LEU A 374 3.21 23.17 3.73
N PRO A 375 2.50 24.30 3.54
CA PRO A 375 1.10 24.30 3.14
C PRO A 375 0.83 23.52 1.85
N GLN A 376 1.84 23.40 0.97
CA GLN A 376 1.76 22.70 -0.31
C GLN A 376 2.05 21.19 -0.22
N GLY A 377 2.52 20.68 0.94
CA GLY A 377 2.86 19.27 1.14
C GLY A 377 4.09 19.05 2.02
N GLU A 378 4.53 17.80 2.08
CA GLU A 378 5.77 17.41 2.77
C GLU A 378 6.94 17.45 1.78
N TYR A 379 8.08 17.96 2.26
CA TYR A 379 9.28 18.14 1.45
C TYR A 379 10.49 17.64 2.22
N ALA A 380 11.42 17.01 1.51
CA ALA A 380 12.73 16.64 2.04
C ALA A 380 13.80 17.62 1.53
N LEU A 381 14.38 18.39 2.44
CA LEU A 381 15.58 19.19 2.20
C LEU A 381 16.80 18.31 2.42
N SER A 382 17.45 17.90 1.33
CA SER A 382 18.71 17.15 1.38
C SER A 382 19.89 18.11 1.50
N VAL A 383 20.75 17.86 2.48
CA VAL A 383 22.03 18.56 2.66
C VAL A 383 23.15 17.58 2.27
N TYR A 384 23.93 17.93 1.28
CA TYR A 384 25.02 17.11 0.78
C TYR A 384 26.32 17.36 1.57
N SER A 385 27.25 16.41 1.51
CA SER A 385 28.53 16.48 2.19
C SER A 385 29.42 17.64 1.73
N ASP A 386 29.18 18.16 0.54
CA ASP A 386 29.86 19.38 0.00
C ASP A 386 29.18 20.69 0.44
N GLY A 387 28.16 20.63 1.28
CA GLY A 387 27.38 21.76 1.77
C GLY A 387 26.29 22.25 0.81
N SER A 388 26.16 21.66 -0.40
CA SER A 388 25.05 21.98 -1.29
C SER A 388 23.72 21.43 -0.74
N THR A 389 22.60 21.98 -1.22
CA THR A 389 21.27 21.58 -0.78
C THR A 389 20.35 21.35 -1.96
N SER A 390 19.38 20.43 -1.82
CA SER A 390 18.27 20.28 -2.73
C SER A 390 16.96 20.06 -1.97
N LEU A 391 15.88 20.65 -2.45
CA LEU A 391 14.53 20.47 -1.91
C LEU A 391 13.74 19.62 -2.90
N GLN A 392 13.15 18.54 -2.41
CA GLN A 392 12.32 17.64 -3.22
C GLN A 392 11.01 17.36 -2.49
N PRO A 393 9.87 17.29 -3.19
CA PRO A 393 8.63 16.76 -2.59
C PRO A 393 8.84 15.29 -2.23
N GLU A 394 8.29 14.88 -1.10
CA GLU A 394 8.33 13.50 -0.62
C GLU A 394 7.16 12.65 -1.13
#